data_ad0b2ab801476a2e509ebd54655c7f21
#
_entry.id   ad0b2ab801476a2e509ebd54655c7f21
#
_cell.length_a   1.000
_cell.length_b   1.000
_cell.length_c   1.000
_cell.angle_alpha   90.00
_cell.angle_beta   90.00
_cell.angle_gamma   90.00
#
_symmetry.space_group_name_H-M   'P 1'
#
loop_
_entity.id
_entity.type
_entity.pdbx_description
1 polymer ?
#
loop_
_entity_poly.entity_id
_entity_poly.type
_entity_poly.pdbx_seq_one_letter_code
_entity_poly.pdbx_strand_id
1 'polypeptide(L)'
;YMDLRIINFYDLISTIQNKFKKPIIITSGGFKIKNLDLIIKKFFSKKSDNFYVSNKFGKNLIYLSNTNFRELETIVKKSCFVICCEGAISHVSNAFNIKTIALINKPGIRTALFWTKHMANIKLIGRTNIKNICKELSLFKK
;
A
#
# COMPACT_ATOMS: atom_id res chain seq x y z
N TYR A 1 1.90 13.99 -0.69
CA TYR A 1 2.75 12.90 -0.20
C TYR A 1 2.28 12.49 1.18
N MET A 2 2.13 11.19 1.42
CA MET A 2 1.84 10.65 2.75
C MET A 2 3.10 10.81 3.61
N ASP A 3 2.99 11.42 4.79
CA ASP A 3 4.12 11.52 5.72
C ASP A 3 4.39 10.14 6.35
N LEU A 4 5.37 9.43 5.81
CA LEU A 4 5.82 8.13 6.31
C LEU A 4 6.81 8.30 7.47
N ARG A 5 6.41 8.99 8.54
CA ARG A 5 7.18 8.91 9.77
C ARG A 5 7.23 7.47 10.29
N ILE A 6 8.33 7.12 10.95
CA ILE A 6 8.57 5.74 11.44
C ILE A 6 7.42 5.22 12.29
N ILE A 7 6.85 6.06 13.17
CA ILE A 7 5.73 5.67 14.03
C ILE A 7 4.47 5.38 13.22
N ASN A 8 4.20 6.19 12.21
CA ASN A 8 3.05 6.02 11.33
C ASN A 8 3.14 4.73 10.50
N PHE A 9 4.36 4.40 10.05
CA PHE A 9 4.61 3.15 9.34
C PHE A 9 4.36 1.94 10.23
N TYR A 10 4.84 1.99 11.48
CA TYR A 10 4.62 0.92 12.45
C TYR A 10 3.13 0.66 12.69
N ASP A 11 2.36 1.73 12.97
CA ASP A 11 0.92 1.64 13.21
C ASP A 11 0.17 1.07 12.01
N LEU A 12 0.52 1.51 10.80
CA LEU A 12 -0.09 1.03 9.57
C LEU A 12 0.16 -0.47 9.36
N ILE A 13 1.42 -0.91 9.44
CA ILE A 13 1.77 -2.30 9.23
C ILE A 13 1.15 -3.20 10.29
N SER A 14 1.20 -2.81 11.57
CA SER A 14 0.59 -3.57 12.66
C SER A 14 -0.93 -3.70 12.47
N THR A 15 -1.59 -2.64 12.05
CA THR A 15 -3.03 -2.67 11.74
C THR A 15 -3.35 -3.66 10.62
N ILE A 16 -2.58 -3.62 9.53
CA ILE A 16 -2.77 -4.52 8.40
C ILE A 16 -2.52 -5.97 8.80
N GLN A 17 -1.42 -6.25 9.50
CA GLN A 17 -1.06 -7.61 9.94
C GLN A 17 -2.13 -8.20 10.87
N ASN A 18 -2.58 -7.42 11.86
CA ASN A 18 -3.59 -7.85 12.82
C ASN A 18 -4.93 -8.16 12.14
N LYS A 19 -5.29 -7.36 11.15
CA LYS A 19 -6.57 -7.52 10.44
C LYS A 19 -6.55 -8.67 9.43
N PHE A 20 -5.55 -8.70 8.57
CA PHE A 20 -5.56 -9.60 7.42
C PHE A 20 -4.83 -10.91 7.65
N LYS A 21 -3.87 -10.95 8.59
CA LYS A 21 -3.05 -12.14 8.92
C LYS A 21 -2.41 -12.79 7.69
N LYS A 22 -2.03 -11.98 6.72
CA LYS A 22 -1.43 -12.39 5.44
C LYS A 22 -0.07 -11.74 5.26
N PRO A 23 0.80 -12.29 4.42
CA PRO A 23 2.03 -11.61 4.01
C PRO A 23 1.74 -10.24 3.40
N ILE A 24 2.57 -9.28 3.71
CA ILE A 24 2.49 -7.91 3.19
C ILE A 24 3.67 -7.68 2.26
N ILE A 25 3.38 -7.26 1.05
CA ILE A 25 4.38 -6.81 0.08
C ILE A 25 4.24 -5.30 -0.09
N ILE A 26 5.31 -4.59 0.21
CA ILE A 26 5.42 -3.16 -0.05
C ILE A 26 6.22 -3.00 -1.33
N THR A 27 5.74 -2.20 -2.26
CA THR A 27 6.45 -1.90 -3.50
C THR A 27 6.69 -0.40 -3.63
N SER A 28 7.81 -0.03 -4.24
CA SER A 28 8.03 1.32 -4.75
C SER A 28 8.49 1.25 -6.20
N GLY A 29 8.04 2.19 -7.02
CA GLY A 29 8.62 2.45 -8.33
C GLY A 29 9.93 3.23 -8.20
N GLY A 30 10.46 3.72 -9.32
CA GLY A 30 11.71 4.49 -9.37
C GLY A 30 11.67 5.89 -8.72
N PHE A 31 10.56 6.26 -8.07
CA PHE A 31 10.43 7.56 -7.41
C PHE A 31 11.02 7.55 -5.99
N LYS A 32 11.79 8.57 -5.67
CA LYS A 32 12.31 8.77 -4.31
C LYS A 32 11.18 9.18 -3.37
N ILE A 33 10.89 8.35 -2.38
CA ILE A 33 9.87 8.60 -1.35
C ILE A 33 10.58 9.11 -0.10
N LYS A 34 10.24 10.33 0.35
CA LYS A 34 10.83 10.92 1.57
C LYS A 34 10.62 9.98 2.76
N ASN A 35 11.66 9.80 3.56
CA ASN A 35 11.70 8.95 4.75
C ASN A 35 11.63 7.43 4.49
N LEU A 36 11.38 6.96 3.26
CA LEU A 36 11.35 5.53 2.98
C LEU A 36 12.71 4.87 3.27
N ASP A 37 13.79 5.51 2.86
CA ASP A 37 15.16 5.01 3.11
C ASP A 37 15.44 4.80 4.60
N LEU A 38 14.96 5.71 5.46
CA LEU A 38 15.09 5.58 6.92
C LEU A 38 14.29 4.40 7.46
N ILE A 39 13.10 4.19 6.93
CA ILE A 39 12.23 3.06 7.28
C ILE A 39 12.90 1.74 6.86
N ILE A 40 13.40 1.68 5.63
CA ILE A 40 14.06 0.47 5.12
C ILE A 40 15.30 0.15 5.94
N LYS A 41 16.19 1.11 6.18
CA LYS A 41 17.37 0.92 7.02
C LYS A 41 17.03 0.43 8.43
N LYS A 42 15.93 0.91 9.01
CA LYS A 42 15.55 0.59 10.38
C LYS A 42 14.85 -0.76 10.53
N PHE A 43 14.07 -1.18 9.56
CA PHE A 43 13.15 -2.31 9.71
C PHE A 43 13.41 -3.48 8.76
N PHE A 44 14.32 -3.34 7.80
CA PHE A 44 14.53 -4.36 6.77
C PHE A 44 16.00 -4.73 6.60
N SER A 45 16.24 -5.99 6.27
CA SER A 45 17.54 -6.49 5.81
C SER A 45 17.47 -6.73 4.30
N LYS A 46 18.47 -6.24 3.58
CA LYS A 46 18.64 -6.49 2.14
C LYS A 46 18.97 -7.97 1.93
N LYS A 47 18.27 -8.61 0.99
CA LYS A 47 18.49 -10.01 0.58
C LYS A 47 19.04 -10.12 -0.85
N SER A 48 18.65 -9.19 -1.72
CA SER A 48 19.22 -8.99 -3.05
C SER A 48 19.02 -7.54 -3.48
N ASP A 49 19.36 -7.16 -4.70
CA ASP A 49 19.38 -5.75 -5.11
C ASP A 49 18.06 -5.01 -4.89
N ASN A 50 16.94 -5.65 -5.16
CA ASN A 50 15.62 -5.04 -5.04
C ASN A 50 14.72 -5.71 -3.99
N PHE A 51 15.26 -6.66 -3.20
CA PHE A 51 14.49 -7.48 -2.29
C PHE A 51 14.96 -7.34 -0.84
N TYR A 52 14.04 -6.96 0.03
CA TYR A 52 14.29 -6.73 1.45
C TYR A 52 13.25 -7.46 2.29
N VAL A 53 13.67 -8.03 3.42
CA VAL A 53 12.78 -8.72 4.37
C VAL A 53 12.84 -8.02 5.71
N SER A 54 11.69 -7.89 6.36
CA SER A 54 11.62 -7.22 7.65
C SER A 54 12.34 -7.98 8.75
N ASN A 55 13.09 -7.23 9.57
CA ASN A 55 13.73 -7.73 10.80
C ASN A 55 12.78 -7.69 12.00
N LYS A 56 11.81 -6.77 11.98
CA LYS A 56 10.96 -6.44 13.14
C LYS A 56 9.56 -7.00 13.04
N PHE A 57 8.98 -7.03 11.83
CA PHE A 57 7.60 -7.46 11.60
C PHE A 57 7.50 -8.91 11.11
N GLY A 58 8.59 -9.68 11.27
CA GLY A 58 8.67 -11.05 10.80
C GLY A 58 8.89 -11.18 9.29
N LYS A 59 9.17 -12.41 8.84
CA LYS A 59 9.47 -12.72 7.43
C LYS A 59 8.30 -12.47 6.47
N ASN A 60 7.12 -12.21 7.00
CA ASN A 60 5.91 -11.97 6.22
C ASN A 60 5.75 -10.51 5.76
N LEU A 61 6.69 -9.62 6.09
CA LEU A 61 6.74 -8.27 5.56
C LEU A 61 7.95 -8.14 4.64
N ILE A 62 7.67 -7.89 3.37
CA ILE A 62 8.65 -7.80 2.28
C ILE A 62 8.58 -6.39 1.68
N TYR A 63 9.74 -5.86 1.29
CA TYR A 63 9.83 -4.64 0.49
C TYR A 63 10.55 -4.94 -0.82
N LEU A 64 9.95 -4.55 -1.93
CA LEU A 64 10.50 -4.61 -3.28
C LEU A 64 10.70 -3.19 -3.81
N SER A 65 11.96 -2.83 -4.05
CA SER A 65 12.32 -1.53 -4.63
C SER A 65 12.34 -1.59 -6.15
N ASN A 66 12.14 -0.44 -6.81
CA ASN A 66 12.24 -0.31 -8.27
C ASN A 66 11.39 -1.32 -9.06
N THR A 67 10.24 -1.68 -8.53
CA THR A 67 9.31 -2.61 -9.17
C THR A 67 8.85 -2.04 -10.52
N ASN A 68 9.06 -2.78 -11.59
CA ASN A 68 8.53 -2.41 -12.90
C ASN A 68 7.03 -2.75 -13.01
N PHE A 69 6.38 -2.30 -14.10
CA PHE A 69 4.94 -2.47 -14.25
C PHE A 69 4.49 -3.94 -14.31
N ARG A 70 5.23 -4.81 -15.00
CA ARG A 70 4.90 -6.24 -15.12
C ARG A 70 5.02 -6.99 -13.78
N GLU A 71 6.06 -6.67 -13.02
CA GLU A 71 6.23 -7.21 -11.67
C GLU A 71 5.08 -6.77 -10.76
N LEU A 72 4.73 -5.48 -10.82
CA LEU A 72 3.64 -4.90 -10.06
C LEU A 72 2.29 -5.51 -10.42
N GLU A 73 2.00 -5.67 -11.71
CA GLU A 73 0.80 -6.37 -12.20
C GLU A 73 0.72 -7.79 -11.66
N THR A 74 1.83 -8.53 -11.69
CA THR A 74 1.91 -9.90 -11.16
C THR A 74 1.63 -9.94 -9.66
N ILE A 75 2.19 -9.00 -8.90
CA ILE A 75 1.96 -8.88 -7.45
C ILE A 75 0.49 -8.57 -7.17
N VAL A 76 -0.08 -7.61 -7.87
CA VAL A 76 -1.49 -7.23 -7.73
C VAL A 76 -2.40 -8.42 -8.04
N LYS A 77 -2.21 -9.10 -9.15
CA LYS A 77 -3.00 -10.27 -9.57
C LYS A 77 -3.02 -11.39 -8.51
N LYS A 78 -1.93 -11.56 -7.76
CA LYS A 78 -1.80 -12.58 -6.70
C LYS A 78 -2.20 -12.06 -5.32
N SER A 79 -2.56 -10.79 -5.20
CA SER A 79 -2.94 -10.19 -3.93
C SER A 79 -4.41 -10.47 -3.61
N CYS A 80 -4.72 -10.68 -2.34
CA CYS A 80 -6.11 -10.73 -1.87
C CYS A 80 -6.68 -9.33 -1.57
N PHE A 81 -5.80 -8.33 -1.47
CA PHE A 81 -6.15 -6.96 -1.12
C PHE A 81 -5.02 -6.00 -1.51
N VAL A 82 -5.37 -4.80 -1.95
CA VAL A 82 -4.40 -3.76 -2.34
C VAL A 82 -4.68 -2.46 -1.60
N ILE A 83 -3.62 -1.82 -1.11
CA ILE A 83 -3.63 -0.44 -0.65
C ILE A 83 -2.68 0.33 -1.55
N CYS A 84 -3.17 1.32 -2.25
CA CYS A 84 -2.36 2.13 -3.16
C CYS A 84 -2.70 3.61 -3.07
N CYS A 85 -1.85 4.46 -3.64
CA CYS A 85 -2.27 5.79 -4.01
C CYS A 85 -3.13 5.71 -5.27
N GLU A 86 -3.98 6.71 -5.47
CA GLU A 86 -4.69 6.88 -6.74
C GLU A 86 -3.72 6.83 -7.92
N GLY A 87 -4.10 6.13 -8.99
CA GLY A 87 -3.31 5.99 -10.21
C GLY A 87 -3.45 4.63 -10.87
N ALA A 88 -2.50 4.27 -11.71
CA ALA A 88 -2.53 3.06 -12.53
C ALA A 88 -2.81 1.78 -11.73
N ILE A 89 -2.30 1.67 -10.50
CA ILE A 89 -2.48 0.48 -9.66
C ILE A 89 -3.95 0.24 -9.29
N SER A 90 -4.72 1.28 -9.05
CA SER A 90 -6.15 1.13 -8.78
C SER A 90 -6.91 0.55 -9.98
N HIS A 91 -6.52 0.92 -11.21
CA HIS A 91 -7.10 0.36 -12.43
C HIS A 91 -6.69 -1.10 -12.64
N VAL A 92 -5.42 -1.42 -12.42
CA VAL A 92 -4.92 -2.81 -12.51
C VAL A 92 -5.64 -3.69 -11.47
N SER A 93 -5.78 -3.23 -10.24
CA SER A 93 -6.49 -3.96 -9.19
C SER A 93 -7.96 -4.22 -9.55
N ASN A 94 -8.63 -3.21 -10.11
CA ASN A 94 -10.01 -3.36 -10.57
C ASN A 94 -10.13 -4.35 -11.73
N ALA A 95 -9.20 -4.34 -12.69
CA ALA A 95 -9.17 -5.28 -13.81
C ALA A 95 -9.07 -6.74 -13.35
N PHE A 96 -8.36 -6.99 -12.24
CA PHE A 96 -8.27 -8.31 -11.61
C PHE A 96 -9.31 -8.56 -10.52
N ASN A 97 -10.29 -7.66 -10.37
CA ASN A 97 -11.36 -7.78 -9.38
C ASN A 97 -10.85 -7.84 -7.92
N ILE A 98 -9.72 -7.21 -7.62
CA ILE A 98 -9.10 -7.21 -6.31
C ILE A 98 -9.68 -6.09 -5.44
N LYS A 99 -10.08 -6.43 -4.21
CA LYS A 99 -10.51 -5.43 -3.22
C LYS A 99 -9.39 -4.41 -2.98
N THR A 100 -9.70 -3.12 -3.14
CA THR A 100 -8.69 -2.06 -3.14
C THR A 100 -9.11 -0.89 -2.26
N ILE A 101 -8.18 -0.37 -1.49
CA ILE A 101 -8.27 0.96 -0.88
C ILE A 101 -7.31 1.89 -1.63
N ALA A 102 -7.87 2.93 -2.25
CA ALA A 102 -7.08 3.98 -2.88
C ALA A 102 -7.04 5.23 -1.99
N LEU A 103 -5.81 5.67 -1.69
CA LEU A 103 -5.54 6.85 -0.88
C LEU A 103 -5.47 8.10 -1.76
N ILE A 104 -6.35 9.06 -1.53
CA ILE A 104 -6.57 10.21 -2.41
C ILE A 104 -6.29 11.51 -1.67
N ASN A 105 -5.71 12.48 -2.35
CA ASN A 105 -5.61 13.84 -1.85
C ASN A 105 -7.00 14.48 -1.73
N LYS A 106 -7.29 15.17 -0.62
CA LYS A 106 -8.58 15.82 -0.38
C LYS A 106 -9.11 16.66 -1.55
N PRO A 107 -8.30 17.51 -2.21
CA PRO A 107 -8.78 18.31 -3.36
C PRO A 107 -9.24 17.46 -4.54
N GLY A 108 -8.66 16.27 -4.73
CA GLY A 108 -8.95 15.37 -5.85
C GLY A 108 -10.12 14.40 -5.63
N ILE A 109 -10.76 14.42 -4.46
CA ILE A 109 -11.73 13.37 -4.10
C ILE A 109 -12.95 13.35 -5.04
N ARG A 110 -13.45 14.51 -5.47
CA ARG A 110 -14.58 14.58 -6.41
C ARG A 110 -14.23 14.01 -7.77
N THR A 111 -13.07 14.37 -8.29
CA THR A 111 -12.56 13.87 -9.57
C THR A 111 -12.31 12.36 -9.49
N ALA A 112 -11.71 11.89 -8.41
CA ALA A 112 -11.48 10.47 -8.19
C ALA A 112 -12.78 9.65 -8.10
N LEU A 113 -13.80 10.15 -7.43
CA LEU A 113 -15.14 9.52 -7.39
C LEU A 113 -15.74 9.40 -8.79
N PHE A 114 -15.55 10.40 -9.65
CA PHE A 114 -16.01 10.34 -11.04
C PHE A 114 -15.27 9.26 -11.84
N TRP A 115 -13.92 9.24 -11.77
CA TRP A 115 -13.09 8.28 -12.50
C TRP A 115 -13.25 6.84 -12.02
N THR A 116 -13.56 6.63 -10.75
CA THR A 116 -13.70 5.29 -10.17
C THR A 116 -15.13 4.79 -10.09
N LYS A 117 -16.09 5.53 -10.62
CA LYS A 117 -17.52 5.18 -10.58
C LYS A 117 -17.83 3.78 -11.13
N HIS A 118 -17.04 3.31 -12.10
CA HIS A 118 -17.18 2.00 -12.72
C HIS A 118 -16.44 0.87 -11.97
N MET A 119 -15.71 1.19 -10.91
CA MET A 119 -14.90 0.23 -10.17
C MET A 119 -15.66 -0.33 -8.97
N ALA A 120 -16.07 -1.59 -9.05
CA ALA A 120 -16.91 -2.22 -8.03
C ALA A 120 -16.20 -2.48 -6.69
N ASN A 121 -14.89 -2.77 -6.72
CA ASN A 121 -14.13 -3.24 -5.55
C ASN A 121 -13.15 -2.18 -5.00
N ILE A 122 -13.37 -0.91 -5.28
CA ILE A 122 -12.52 0.17 -4.79
C ILE A 122 -13.22 0.96 -3.69
N LYS A 123 -12.48 1.25 -2.61
CA LYS A 123 -12.87 2.22 -1.58
C LYS A 123 -11.89 3.38 -1.61
N LEU A 124 -12.40 4.57 -1.77
CA LEU A 124 -11.61 5.80 -1.74
C LEU A 124 -11.50 6.31 -0.30
N ILE A 125 -10.29 6.58 0.16
CA ILE A 125 -10.03 7.15 1.48
C ILE A 125 -9.17 8.40 1.31
N GLY A 126 -9.57 9.49 1.95
CA GLY A 126 -8.77 10.70 1.97
C GLY A 126 -7.39 10.45 2.56
N ARG A 127 -6.35 10.90 1.88
CA ARG A 127 -4.96 10.85 2.33
C ARG A 127 -4.76 11.87 3.48
N THR A 128 -5.36 11.55 4.64
CA THR A 128 -5.30 12.36 5.85
C THR A 128 -4.13 11.92 6.74
N ASN A 129 -4.37 11.70 8.00
CA ASN A 129 -3.37 11.11 8.88
C ASN A 129 -3.48 9.57 8.90
N ILE A 130 -2.41 8.90 9.30
CA ILE A 130 -2.35 7.43 9.37
C ILE A 130 -3.39 6.84 10.31
N LYS A 131 -3.71 7.51 11.42
CA LYS A 131 -4.73 7.04 12.38
C LYS A 131 -6.09 6.87 11.71
N ASN A 132 -6.49 7.82 10.86
CA ASN A 132 -7.74 7.72 10.10
C ASN A 132 -7.68 6.58 9.08
N ILE A 133 -6.55 6.39 8.41
CA ILE A 133 -6.36 5.27 7.48
C ILE A 133 -6.47 3.94 8.23
N CYS A 134 -5.82 3.80 9.38
CA CYS A 134 -5.90 2.59 10.22
C CYS A 134 -7.34 2.32 10.69
N LYS A 135 -8.07 3.36 11.09
CA LYS A 135 -9.49 3.26 11.46
C LYS A 135 -10.34 2.72 10.29
N GLU A 136 -10.20 3.31 9.11
CA GLU A 136 -10.91 2.87 7.91
C GLU A 136 -10.53 1.44 7.50
N LEU A 137 -9.25 1.09 7.60
CA LEU A 137 -8.78 -0.28 7.39
C LEU A 137 -9.42 -1.25 8.38
N SER A 138 -9.56 -0.89 9.66
CA SER A 138 -10.18 -1.74 10.67
C SER A 138 -11.66 -2.01 10.40
N LEU A 139 -12.37 -1.07 9.79
CA LEU A 139 -13.79 -1.19 9.42
C LEU A 139 -14.02 -1.89 8.06
N PHE A 140 -12.96 -2.07 7.28
CA PHE A 140 -13.08 -2.69 5.96
C PHE A 140 -13.46 -4.18 6.10
N LYS A 141 -14.62 -4.59 5.60
CA LYS A 141 -15.08 -5.98 5.65
C LYS A 141 -14.20 -6.84 4.71
N LYS A 142 -13.77 -7.99 5.21
CA LYS A 142 -13.01 -8.99 4.43
C LYS A 142 -13.81 -9.51 3.25
#